data_279e4fa922768fc0f69cd52e835c916c
#
_entry.id   279e4fa922768fc0f69cd52e835c916c
#
_cell.length_a   1.000
_cell.length_b   1.000
_cell.length_c   1.000
_cell.angle_alpha   90.00
_cell.angle_beta   90.00
_cell.angle_gamma   90.00
#
_symmetry.space_group_name_H-M   'P 1'
#
loop_
_entity.id
_entity.type
_entity.pdbx_description
1 polymer ?
#
loop_
_entity_poly.entity_id
_entity_poly.type
_entity_poly.pdbx_seq_one_letter_code
_entity_poly.pdbx_strand_id
1 'polypeptide(L)'
;QKELNTLKLNANLRAELKAQRKGLQDELFSLGNIISGGIVGKSIKVGIDFESAMADVKKVTDLSEGHTLEGLKQDILDLSKKLPMTAEEIANIVAEGGKLGLASKEALEFGKTATAMGVAFEMSANEAGEAIGGLMANLQTDVKGIKDLGDSINYLADKGSSDAKNIVNIVSRIGGMGNLIGLQRENMAALAATLDEVKIPAEVAGTAISSMFTKLSTADTLGAKAEEAFSQLGLSGEFMKKALNRNSQEAINILLSRIKTLDKESQIGVITNIFGNDSGTIRAMATLVNGYDRYQELLKMTNSEEKKGSMDKELINKCETTASILKILGNNISALAIKFSDALLPVVKLVASGFSFVIDIVDTLLSKFPVLSTIVATATTVFLLAKPAVLAYAIAKNYLKDCTILLKSALIKTRIHLLAFRNSCILSNITLKAKTVTTTIYTTSLKALSFVLGGLNKVFKAVAIGIRVLSMAMMSNPIGLILRGIAIVAGLIIANWDKVKSWFKSFIEWLKPVWEPIYNVIKAVFDKCALVFTSFKDIIMSVASPLAEFLNSIWQGVG
;
A
#
# COMPACT_ATOMS: atom_id res chain seq x y z
N GLN A 1 -33.76 -50.60 -0.97
CA GLN A 1 -33.34 -50.08 -2.27
C GLN A 1 -33.98 -48.70 -2.57
N LYS A 2 -35.32 -48.54 -2.41
CA LYS A 2 -36.06 -47.30 -2.64
C LYS A 2 -35.55 -46.15 -1.74
N GLU A 3 -35.32 -46.44 -0.47
CA GLU A 3 -34.84 -45.43 0.51
C GLU A 3 -33.38 -45.06 0.23
N LEU A 4 -32.53 -46.02 -0.19
CA LEU A 4 -31.14 -45.75 -0.58
C LEU A 4 -31.04 -44.86 -1.82
N ASN A 5 -31.90 -45.09 -2.79
CA ASN A 5 -32.00 -44.24 -3.99
C ASN A 5 -32.46 -42.81 -3.62
N THR A 6 -33.38 -42.69 -2.67
CA THR A 6 -33.83 -41.36 -2.17
C THR A 6 -32.72 -40.63 -1.46
N LEU A 7 -31.87 -41.33 -0.69
CA LEU A 7 -30.69 -40.71 -0.05
C LEU A 7 -29.67 -40.22 -1.07
N LYS A 8 -29.40 -40.99 -2.15
CA LYS A 8 -28.52 -40.56 -3.25
C LYS A 8 -29.08 -39.34 -3.97
N LEU A 9 -30.39 -39.35 -4.29
CA LEU A 9 -31.05 -38.19 -4.90
C LEU A 9 -30.96 -36.94 -4.00
N ASN A 10 -31.20 -37.08 -2.71
CA ASN A 10 -31.08 -35.97 -1.75
C ASN A 10 -29.64 -35.44 -1.67
N ALA A 11 -28.63 -36.30 -1.75
CA ALA A 11 -27.23 -35.90 -1.79
C ALA A 11 -26.90 -35.06 -3.05
N ASN A 12 -27.39 -35.46 -4.21
CA ASN A 12 -27.23 -34.74 -5.47
C ASN A 12 -27.93 -33.36 -5.43
N LEU A 13 -29.18 -33.31 -4.96
CA LEU A 13 -29.91 -32.07 -4.80
C LEU A 13 -29.22 -31.09 -3.85
N ARG A 14 -28.58 -31.59 -2.79
CA ARG A 14 -27.80 -30.76 -1.89
C ARG A 14 -26.52 -30.22 -2.55
N ALA A 15 -25.85 -31.02 -3.36
CA ALA A 15 -24.69 -30.55 -4.13
C ALA A 15 -25.09 -29.44 -5.11
N GLU A 16 -26.22 -29.59 -5.79
CA GLU A 16 -26.79 -28.58 -6.69
C GLU A 16 -27.14 -27.28 -5.94
N LEU A 17 -27.83 -27.37 -4.78
CA LEU A 17 -28.18 -26.21 -3.96
C LEU A 17 -26.93 -25.50 -3.43
N LYS A 18 -25.85 -26.25 -3.11
CA LYS A 18 -24.57 -25.69 -2.70
C LYS A 18 -23.89 -24.93 -3.84
N ALA A 19 -23.92 -25.47 -5.05
CA ALA A 19 -23.40 -24.82 -6.25
C ALA A 19 -24.19 -23.54 -6.58
N GLN A 20 -25.53 -23.59 -6.53
CA GLN A 20 -26.38 -22.41 -6.73
C GLN A 20 -26.11 -21.31 -5.69
N ARG A 21 -25.93 -21.68 -4.40
CA ARG A 21 -25.58 -20.70 -3.35
C ARG A 21 -24.24 -20.04 -3.62
N LYS A 22 -23.24 -20.84 -4.04
CA LYS A 22 -21.93 -20.30 -4.39
C LYS A 22 -22.07 -19.29 -5.54
N GLY A 23 -22.79 -19.62 -6.59
CA GLY A 23 -23.04 -18.70 -7.71
C GLY A 23 -23.73 -17.39 -7.26
N LEU A 24 -24.76 -17.47 -6.39
CA LEU A 24 -25.43 -16.29 -5.84
C LEU A 24 -24.52 -15.46 -4.90
N GLN A 25 -23.66 -16.13 -4.13
CA GLN A 25 -22.65 -15.45 -3.30
C GLN A 25 -21.60 -14.77 -4.15
N ASP A 26 -21.11 -15.45 -5.20
CA ASP A 26 -20.16 -14.90 -6.15
C ASP A 26 -20.74 -13.68 -6.89
N GLU A 27 -22.05 -13.72 -7.25
CA GLU A 27 -22.75 -12.59 -7.84
C GLU A 27 -22.88 -11.42 -6.86
N LEU A 28 -23.22 -11.69 -5.58
CA LEU A 28 -23.28 -10.66 -4.53
C LEU A 28 -21.89 -10.03 -4.28
N PHE A 29 -20.85 -10.85 -4.33
CA PHE A 29 -19.45 -10.42 -4.18
C PHE A 29 -18.96 -9.63 -5.40
N SER A 30 -19.38 -10.03 -6.61
CA SER A 30 -19.05 -9.31 -7.84
C SER A 30 -19.71 -7.92 -7.89
N LEU A 31 -20.93 -7.77 -7.37
CA LEU A 31 -21.56 -6.46 -7.18
C LEU A 31 -20.76 -5.57 -6.22
N GLY A 32 -20.24 -6.13 -5.13
CA GLY A 32 -19.31 -5.43 -4.23
C GLY A 32 -18.01 -5.03 -4.94
N ASN A 33 -17.49 -5.89 -5.80
CA ASN A 33 -16.27 -5.63 -6.57
C ASN A 33 -16.48 -4.64 -7.74
N ILE A 34 -17.66 -4.60 -8.34
CA ILE A 34 -18.03 -3.59 -9.33
C ILE A 34 -18.13 -2.21 -8.67
N ILE A 35 -18.68 -2.14 -7.46
CA ILE A 35 -18.77 -0.89 -6.66
C ILE A 35 -17.38 -0.48 -6.13
N SER A 36 -16.50 -1.42 -5.75
CA SER A 36 -15.13 -1.17 -5.28
C SER A 36 -14.08 -1.09 -6.39
N GLY A 37 -14.47 -1.16 -7.66
CA GLY A 37 -13.62 -1.02 -8.82
C GLY A 37 -12.72 -2.24 -9.06
N GLY A 38 -13.21 -3.23 -9.78
CA GLY A 38 -12.43 -4.35 -10.30
C GLY A 38 -11.12 -3.92 -11.01
N ILE A 39 -10.54 -4.74 -11.85
CA ILE A 39 -9.26 -4.46 -12.55
C ILE A 39 -9.25 -3.06 -13.19
N VAL A 40 -10.36 -2.63 -13.80
CA VAL A 40 -10.50 -1.28 -14.42
C VAL A 40 -10.43 -0.17 -13.36
N GLY A 41 -11.12 -0.32 -12.23
CA GLY A 41 -11.08 0.67 -11.14
C GLY A 41 -9.71 0.75 -10.47
N LYS A 42 -9.01 -0.38 -10.31
CA LYS A 42 -7.62 -0.39 -9.82
C LYS A 42 -6.68 0.30 -10.81
N SER A 43 -6.82 0.04 -12.11
CA SER A 43 -6.02 0.69 -13.15
C SER A 43 -6.25 2.20 -13.18
N ILE A 44 -7.51 2.64 -13.12
CA ILE A 44 -7.87 4.06 -13.05
C ILE A 44 -7.30 4.70 -11.78
N LYS A 45 -7.38 4.03 -10.62
CA LYS A 45 -6.82 4.54 -9.37
C LYS A 45 -5.31 4.73 -9.47
N VAL A 46 -4.57 3.71 -9.92
CA VAL A 46 -3.11 3.79 -10.11
C VAL A 46 -2.74 4.95 -11.06
N GLY A 47 -3.55 5.15 -12.11
CA GLY A 47 -3.38 6.28 -13.04
C GLY A 47 -3.63 7.64 -12.39
N ILE A 48 -4.69 7.77 -11.57
CA ILE A 48 -5.02 9.01 -10.85
C ILE A 48 -3.93 9.33 -9.81
N ASP A 49 -3.49 8.34 -9.03
CA ASP A 49 -2.46 8.50 -8.02
C ASP A 49 -1.15 8.96 -8.69
N PHE A 50 -0.78 8.36 -9.82
CA PHE A 50 0.39 8.79 -10.59
C PHE A 50 0.21 10.14 -11.27
N GLU A 51 -0.98 10.47 -11.81
CA GLU A 51 -1.29 11.82 -12.37
C GLU A 51 -1.13 12.89 -11.28
N SER A 52 -1.59 12.60 -10.06
CA SER A 52 -1.44 13.49 -8.91
C SER A 52 0.03 13.73 -8.55
N ALA A 53 0.83 12.66 -8.45
CA ALA A 53 2.27 12.77 -8.20
C ALA A 53 2.99 13.56 -9.32
N MET A 54 2.60 13.36 -10.57
CA MET A 54 3.15 14.14 -11.70
C MET A 54 2.69 15.61 -11.69
N ALA A 55 1.52 15.92 -11.14
CA ALA A 55 1.10 17.31 -10.93
C ALA A 55 1.96 18.01 -9.86
N ASP A 56 2.35 17.29 -8.81
CA ASP A 56 3.28 17.80 -7.81
C ASP A 56 4.68 18.02 -8.41
N VAL A 57 5.18 17.08 -9.22
CA VAL A 57 6.43 17.26 -9.99
C VAL A 57 6.35 18.53 -10.85
N LYS A 58 5.27 18.70 -11.64
CA LYS A 58 5.07 19.88 -12.49
C LYS A 58 5.09 21.19 -11.70
N LYS A 59 4.54 21.18 -10.47
CA LYS A 59 4.44 22.39 -9.63
C LYS A 59 5.80 22.87 -9.14
N VAL A 60 6.74 21.96 -8.90
CA VAL A 60 8.01 22.27 -8.22
C VAL A 60 9.23 22.21 -9.15
N THR A 61 9.10 21.61 -10.33
CA THR A 61 10.22 21.40 -11.26
C THR A 61 10.18 22.42 -12.39
N ASP A 62 11.31 23.05 -12.69
CA ASP A 62 11.46 23.91 -13.87
C ASP A 62 11.59 23.03 -15.13
N LEU A 63 10.62 23.17 -16.04
CA LEU A 63 10.55 22.45 -17.30
C LEU A 63 11.15 23.24 -18.48
N SER A 64 11.79 24.41 -18.23
CA SER A 64 12.28 25.30 -19.26
C SER A 64 13.52 24.78 -20.00
N GLU A 65 14.27 23.85 -19.43
CA GLU A 65 15.53 23.34 -19.97
C GLU A 65 15.43 21.97 -20.67
N GLY A 66 14.49 21.82 -21.60
CA GLY A 66 14.56 20.73 -22.57
C GLY A 66 13.92 19.40 -22.19
N HIS A 67 13.41 19.22 -20.97
CA HIS A 67 12.57 18.09 -20.60
C HIS A 67 11.10 18.50 -20.58
N THR A 68 10.29 17.85 -21.41
CA THR A 68 8.84 18.02 -21.31
C THR A 68 8.30 17.21 -20.12
N LEU A 69 7.17 17.63 -19.57
CA LEU A 69 6.50 16.87 -18.51
C LEU A 69 6.21 15.43 -18.94
N GLU A 70 5.84 15.21 -20.21
CA GLU A 70 5.58 13.87 -20.74
C GLU A 70 6.87 13.04 -20.87
N GLY A 71 7.99 13.65 -21.24
CA GLY A 71 9.30 13.01 -21.24
C GLY A 71 9.70 12.55 -19.83
N LEU A 72 9.57 13.46 -18.85
CA LEU A 72 9.87 13.15 -17.44
C LEU A 72 8.95 12.04 -16.89
N LYS A 73 7.68 12.06 -17.24
CA LYS A 73 6.71 11.00 -16.93
C LYS A 73 7.15 9.66 -17.49
N GLN A 74 7.59 9.61 -18.76
CA GLN A 74 8.04 8.36 -19.37
C GLN A 74 9.33 7.84 -18.70
N ASP A 75 10.28 8.72 -18.38
CA ASP A 75 11.52 8.35 -17.69
C ASP A 75 11.24 7.76 -16.30
N ILE A 76 10.30 8.35 -15.55
CA ILE A 76 9.86 7.82 -14.24
C ILE A 76 9.22 6.44 -14.39
N LEU A 77 8.34 6.26 -15.39
CA LEU A 77 7.76 4.96 -15.69
C LEU A 77 8.83 3.91 -16.06
N ASP A 78 9.83 4.30 -16.83
CA ASP A 78 10.90 3.38 -17.25
C ASP A 78 11.84 3.01 -16.09
N LEU A 79 12.04 3.92 -15.13
CA LEU A 79 12.72 3.62 -13.87
C LEU A 79 11.93 2.62 -13.02
N SER A 80 10.63 2.81 -12.86
CA SER A 80 9.78 1.93 -12.06
C SER A 80 9.73 0.49 -12.59
N LYS A 81 9.93 0.30 -13.90
CA LYS A 81 10.01 -1.02 -14.52
C LYS A 81 11.32 -1.77 -14.22
N LYS A 82 12.33 -1.06 -13.75
CA LYS A 82 13.67 -1.62 -13.49
C LYS A 82 13.97 -1.73 -12.00
N LEU A 83 13.30 -0.93 -11.17
CA LEU A 83 13.56 -0.82 -9.75
C LEU A 83 12.32 -1.23 -8.94
N PRO A 84 12.49 -1.80 -7.73
CA PRO A 84 11.38 -2.19 -6.87
C PRO A 84 10.77 -1.00 -6.11
N MET A 85 10.53 0.10 -6.82
CA MET A 85 9.75 1.27 -6.41
C MET A 85 8.69 1.60 -7.45
N THR A 86 7.50 2.01 -7.02
CA THR A 86 6.40 2.36 -7.92
C THR A 86 6.68 3.66 -8.66
N ALA A 87 6.02 3.89 -9.79
CA ALA A 87 6.16 5.15 -10.53
C ALA A 87 5.73 6.37 -9.69
N GLU A 88 4.71 6.23 -8.85
CA GLU A 88 4.26 7.26 -7.91
C GLU A 88 5.35 7.56 -6.86
N GLU A 89 5.94 6.53 -6.23
CA GLU A 89 7.04 6.68 -5.28
C GLU A 89 8.24 7.42 -5.91
N ILE A 90 8.62 7.06 -7.13
CA ILE A 90 9.72 7.71 -7.86
C ILE A 90 9.35 9.16 -8.23
N ALA A 91 8.11 9.43 -8.66
CA ALA A 91 7.65 10.79 -8.96
C ALA A 91 7.73 11.68 -7.71
N ASN A 92 7.34 11.17 -6.55
CA ASN A 92 7.44 11.89 -5.28
C ASN A 92 8.90 12.23 -4.94
N ILE A 93 9.84 11.31 -5.15
CA ILE A 93 11.27 11.59 -4.98
C ILE A 93 11.75 12.68 -5.95
N VAL A 94 11.35 12.61 -7.23
CA VAL A 94 11.70 13.64 -8.23
C VAL A 94 11.14 15.01 -7.83
N ALA A 95 9.92 15.04 -7.26
CA ALA A 95 9.32 16.28 -6.75
C ALA A 95 10.14 16.87 -5.58
N GLU A 96 10.73 16.05 -4.71
CA GLU A 96 11.65 16.54 -3.66
C GLU A 96 12.89 17.22 -4.30
N GLY A 97 13.45 16.65 -5.37
CA GLY A 97 14.50 17.30 -6.13
C GLY A 97 14.08 18.65 -6.70
N GLY A 98 12.85 18.76 -7.22
CA GLY A 98 12.27 20.03 -7.68
C GLY A 98 12.14 21.07 -6.56
N LYS A 99 11.73 20.67 -5.36
CA LYS A 99 11.65 21.56 -4.18
C LYS A 99 13.02 22.13 -3.78
N LEU A 100 14.11 21.45 -4.09
CA LEU A 100 15.47 21.94 -3.90
C LEU A 100 15.90 22.95 -4.99
N GLY A 101 15.03 23.26 -5.94
CA GLY A 101 15.30 24.16 -7.04
C GLY A 101 16.09 23.53 -8.20
N LEU A 102 16.15 22.22 -8.27
CA LEU A 102 16.81 21.51 -9.36
C LEU A 102 15.97 21.60 -10.65
N ALA A 103 16.63 21.86 -11.77
CA ALA A 103 15.98 21.78 -13.09
C ALA A 103 15.54 20.34 -13.41
N SER A 104 14.60 20.17 -14.34
CA SER A 104 13.95 18.89 -14.63
C SER A 104 14.92 17.72 -14.85
N LYS A 105 16.02 17.95 -15.54
CA LYS A 105 17.05 16.93 -15.79
C LYS A 105 17.79 16.54 -14.50
N GLU A 106 18.17 17.54 -13.71
CA GLU A 106 18.86 17.32 -12.43
C GLU A 106 17.93 16.70 -11.39
N ALA A 107 16.64 17.11 -11.37
CA ALA A 107 15.63 16.49 -10.52
C ALA A 107 15.39 15.02 -10.87
N LEU A 108 15.47 14.64 -12.16
CA LEU A 108 15.41 13.25 -12.58
C LEU A 108 16.66 12.46 -12.13
N GLU A 109 17.85 13.03 -12.27
CA GLU A 109 19.09 12.39 -11.79
C GLU A 109 19.10 12.27 -10.26
N PHE A 110 18.60 13.28 -9.55
CA PHE A 110 18.32 13.19 -8.12
C PHE A 110 17.36 12.02 -7.83
N GLY A 111 16.24 11.95 -8.55
CA GLY A 111 15.26 10.88 -8.43
C GLY A 111 15.86 9.49 -8.64
N LYS A 112 16.70 9.31 -9.65
CA LYS A 112 17.44 8.05 -9.90
C LYS A 112 18.36 7.69 -8.74
N THR A 113 19.19 8.65 -8.29
CA THR A 113 20.16 8.44 -7.22
C THR A 113 19.46 8.14 -5.90
N ALA A 114 18.41 8.91 -5.55
CA ALA A 114 17.65 8.71 -4.33
C ALA A 114 16.86 7.40 -4.34
N THR A 115 16.30 7.01 -5.48
CA THR A 115 15.65 5.70 -5.63
C THR A 115 16.65 4.56 -5.47
N ALA A 116 17.84 4.68 -6.07
CA ALA A 116 18.90 3.68 -5.95
C ALA A 116 19.38 3.52 -4.49
N MET A 117 19.62 4.63 -3.80
CA MET A 117 19.97 4.62 -2.37
C MET A 117 18.84 4.07 -1.51
N GLY A 118 17.58 4.44 -1.80
CA GLY A 118 16.42 3.93 -1.09
C GLY A 118 16.31 2.41 -1.17
N VAL A 119 16.53 1.84 -2.35
CA VAL A 119 16.53 0.38 -2.55
C VAL A 119 17.75 -0.27 -1.89
N ALA A 120 18.96 0.27 -2.12
CA ALA A 120 20.19 -0.31 -1.57
C ALA A 120 20.22 -0.29 -0.04
N PHE A 121 19.69 0.77 0.59
CA PHE A 121 19.73 0.99 2.04
C PHE A 121 18.42 0.67 2.75
N GLU A 122 17.48 0.03 2.06
CA GLU A 122 16.18 -0.38 2.61
C GLU A 122 15.37 0.80 3.20
N MET A 123 15.43 1.96 2.54
CA MET A 123 14.67 3.15 2.90
C MET A 123 13.38 3.22 2.08
N SER A 124 12.31 3.75 2.66
CA SER A 124 11.11 4.10 1.90
C SER A 124 11.40 5.27 0.94
N ALA A 125 10.54 5.45 -0.08
CA ALA A 125 10.69 6.53 -1.04
C ALA A 125 10.75 7.93 -0.38
N ASN A 126 9.87 8.18 0.60
CA ASN A 126 9.87 9.44 1.34
C ASN A 126 11.14 9.63 2.16
N GLU A 127 11.56 8.59 2.92
CA GLU A 127 12.82 8.65 3.67
C GLU A 127 14.02 8.91 2.77
N ALA A 128 14.09 8.26 1.61
CA ALA A 128 15.19 8.44 0.67
C ALA A 128 15.20 9.86 0.08
N GLY A 129 14.04 10.37 -0.36
CA GLY A 129 13.92 11.71 -0.91
C GLY A 129 14.30 12.80 0.11
N GLU A 130 13.73 12.74 1.31
CA GLU A 130 13.98 13.72 2.37
C GLU A 130 15.44 13.66 2.89
N ALA A 131 15.96 12.45 3.16
CA ALA A 131 17.31 12.29 3.68
C ALA A 131 18.36 12.77 2.66
N ILE A 132 18.20 12.41 1.39
CA ILE A 132 19.17 12.75 0.34
C ILE A 132 19.06 14.22 -0.04
N GLY A 133 17.84 14.77 -0.08
CA GLY A 133 17.64 16.20 -0.24
C GLY A 133 18.27 17.00 0.90
N GLY A 134 18.08 16.56 2.13
CA GLY A 134 18.72 17.15 3.31
C GLY A 134 20.25 17.05 3.27
N LEU A 135 20.79 15.91 2.82
CA LEU A 135 22.23 15.74 2.65
C LEU A 135 22.79 16.70 1.58
N MET A 136 22.13 16.83 0.42
CA MET A 136 22.54 17.79 -0.60
C MET A 136 22.60 19.22 -0.07
N ALA A 137 21.56 19.65 0.64
CA ALA A 137 21.50 20.98 1.20
C ALA A 137 22.55 21.21 2.30
N ASN A 138 22.67 20.26 3.26
CA ASN A 138 23.57 20.39 4.41
C ASN A 138 25.04 20.27 4.00
N LEU A 139 25.37 19.41 3.05
CA LEU A 139 26.73 19.20 2.56
C LEU A 139 27.09 20.14 1.40
N GLN A 140 26.14 20.95 0.91
CA GLN A 140 26.32 21.84 -0.24
C GLN A 140 26.96 21.13 -1.44
N THR A 141 26.42 19.97 -1.77
CA THR A 141 26.95 19.09 -2.82
C THR A 141 25.90 18.81 -3.89
N ASP A 142 26.36 18.43 -5.08
CA ASP A 142 25.50 18.01 -6.19
C ASP A 142 25.07 16.52 -6.09
N VAL A 143 24.25 16.09 -7.03
CA VAL A 143 23.77 14.69 -7.10
C VAL A 143 24.92 13.69 -7.25
N LYS A 144 25.98 14.07 -7.98
CA LYS A 144 27.15 13.22 -8.15
C LYS A 144 27.88 13.02 -6.82
N GLY A 145 28.04 14.10 -6.05
CA GLY A 145 28.66 14.01 -4.72
C GLY A 145 27.84 13.17 -3.73
N ILE A 146 26.51 13.17 -3.87
CA ILE A 146 25.65 12.27 -3.09
C ILE A 146 25.85 10.80 -3.53
N LYS A 147 25.99 10.54 -4.82
CA LYS A 147 26.27 9.19 -5.32
C LYS A 147 27.61 8.67 -4.78
N ASP A 148 28.67 9.50 -4.83
CA ASP A 148 30.00 9.14 -4.29
C ASP A 148 29.94 8.88 -2.77
N LEU A 149 29.14 9.67 -2.03
CA LEU A 149 28.87 9.43 -0.61
C LEU A 149 28.10 8.13 -0.40
N GLY A 150 27.10 7.84 -1.24
CA GLY A 150 26.34 6.58 -1.23
C GLY A 150 27.24 5.35 -1.40
N ASP A 151 28.19 5.42 -2.34
CA ASP A 151 29.21 4.37 -2.53
C ASP A 151 30.05 4.19 -1.26
N SER A 152 30.46 5.29 -0.62
CA SER A 152 31.24 5.24 0.63
C SER A 152 30.43 4.62 1.76
N ILE A 153 29.17 5.03 1.94
CA ILE A 153 28.28 4.51 2.98
C ILE A 153 28.01 3.02 2.76
N ASN A 154 27.70 2.62 1.53
CA ASN A 154 27.45 1.21 1.24
C ASN A 154 28.70 0.35 1.50
N TYR A 155 29.86 0.84 1.08
CA TYR A 155 31.11 0.11 1.29
C TYR A 155 31.47 -0.04 2.77
N LEU A 156 31.22 1.00 3.59
CA LEU A 156 31.40 0.93 5.05
C LEU A 156 30.44 -0.08 5.69
N ALA A 157 29.17 -0.09 5.27
CA ALA A 157 28.17 -1.01 5.78
C ALA A 157 28.47 -2.47 5.38
N ASP A 158 28.92 -2.71 4.13
CA ASP A 158 29.28 -4.03 3.62
C ASP A 158 30.51 -4.64 4.34
N LYS A 159 31.50 -3.81 4.67
CA LYS A 159 32.75 -4.23 5.31
C LYS A 159 32.75 -4.11 6.83
N GLY A 160 31.69 -3.57 7.40
CA GLY A 160 31.55 -3.33 8.85
C GLY A 160 30.30 -3.97 9.45
N SER A 161 29.99 -3.59 10.69
CA SER A 161 28.78 -3.96 11.40
C SER A 161 27.76 -2.81 11.44
N SER A 162 28.04 -1.72 10.71
CA SER A 162 27.16 -0.56 10.62
C SER A 162 26.05 -0.78 9.61
N ASP A 163 24.95 -0.05 9.80
CA ASP A 163 23.79 -0.04 8.91
C ASP A 163 23.84 1.21 8.03
N ALA A 164 23.70 1.04 6.71
CA ALA A 164 23.78 2.14 5.75
C ALA A 164 22.75 3.24 6.03
N LYS A 165 21.52 2.88 6.37
CA LYS A 165 20.44 3.82 6.73
C LYS A 165 20.80 4.63 7.98
N ASN A 166 21.39 3.98 8.99
CA ASN A 166 21.83 4.67 10.20
C ASN A 166 22.97 5.64 9.92
N ILE A 167 23.96 5.24 9.07
CA ILE A 167 25.02 6.14 8.64
C ILE A 167 24.43 7.38 7.95
N VAL A 168 23.49 7.21 7.02
CA VAL A 168 22.77 8.33 6.36
C VAL A 168 22.12 9.24 7.40
N ASN A 169 21.42 8.67 8.39
CA ASN A 169 20.74 9.44 9.44
C ASN A 169 21.72 10.25 10.29
N ILE A 170 22.87 9.69 10.65
CA ILE A 170 23.90 10.40 11.42
C ILE A 170 24.52 11.50 10.58
N VAL A 171 24.93 11.19 9.33
CA VAL A 171 25.54 12.17 8.41
C VAL A 171 24.59 13.32 8.12
N SER A 172 23.30 13.07 7.95
CA SER A 172 22.28 14.13 7.77
C SER A 172 22.23 15.10 8.95
N ARG A 173 22.45 14.63 10.17
CA ARG A 173 22.44 15.45 11.40
C ARG A 173 23.71 16.27 11.57
N ILE A 174 24.87 15.73 11.16
CA ILE A 174 26.17 16.38 11.36
C ILE A 174 26.64 17.17 10.14
N GLY A 175 26.00 16.95 8.97
CA GLY A 175 26.45 17.45 7.68
C GLY A 175 26.67 18.96 7.63
N GLY A 176 25.73 19.75 8.15
CA GLY A 176 25.84 21.21 8.17
C GLY A 176 27.04 21.69 8.98
N MET A 177 27.24 21.16 10.19
CA MET A 177 28.40 21.51 11.02
C MET A 177 29.72 20.96 10.45
N GLY A 178 29.68 19.72 9.93
CA GLY A 178 30.86 19.11 9.29
C GLY A 178 31.32 19.92 8.07
N ASN A 179 30.37 20.36 7.24
CA ASN A 179 30.67 21.21 6.09
C ASN A 179 31.25 22.57 6.52
N LEU A 180 30.70 23.17 7.59
CA LEU A 180 31.17 24.46 8.12
C LEU A 180 32.65 24.39 8.57
N ILE A 181 33.08 23.26 9.13
CA ILE A 181 34.51 23.06 9.53
C ILE A 181 35.37 22.49 8.41
N GLY A 182 34.82 22.32 7.21
CA GLY A 182 35.57 21.78 6.06
C GLY A 182 35.89 20.28 6.16
N LEU A 183 35.11 19.49 6.92
CA LEU A 183 35.28 18.03 6.99
C LEU A 183 34.66 17.39 5.75
N GLN A 184 35.39 16.53 5.10
CA GLN A 184 34.91 15.81 3.93
C GLN A 184 33.72 14.89 4.29
N ARG A 185 32.73 14.81 3.42
CA ARG A 185 31.50 14.04 3.66
C ARG A 185 31.77 12.55 3.88
N GLU A 186 32.74 11.99 3.18
CA GLU A 186 33.18 10.61 3.33
C GLU A 186 33.76 10.34 4.72
N ASN A 187 34.47 11.33 5.28
CA ASN A 187 35.05 11.24 6.64
C ASN A 187 33.96 11.36 7.71
N MET A 188 32.89 12.14 7.45
CA MET A 188 31.69 12.15 8.30
C MET A 188 31.02 10.77 8.31
N ALA A 189 30.95 10.10 7.16
CA ALA A 189 30.42 8.73 7.08
C ALA A 189 31.25 7.73 7.89
N ALA A 190 32.60 7.88 7.92
CA ALA A 190 33.45 7.04 8.75
C ALA A 190 33.23 7.26 10.25
N LEU A 191 33.02 8.52 10.70
CA LEU A 191 32.64 8.83 12.10
C LEU A 191 31.29 8.21 12.45
N ALA A 192 30.32 8.36 11.56
CA ALA A 192 28.98 7.81 11.73
C ALA A 192 29.02 6.28 11.82
N ALA A 193 29.73 5.62 10.91
CA ALA A 193 29.88 4.17 10.90
C ALA A 193 30.56 3.66 12.18
N THR A 194 31.59 4.35 12.67
CA THR A 194 32.28 3.97 13.91
C THR A 194 31.33 3.92 15.11
N LEU A 195 30.41 4.87 15.22
CA LEU A 195 29.43 4.91 16.32
C LEU A 195 28.29 3.91 16.10
N ASP A 196 27.85 3.72 14.84
CA ASP A 196 26.78 2.76 14.53
C ASP A 196 27.24 1.30 14.67
N GLU A 197 28.52 0.97 14.44
CA GLU A 197 29.06 -0.38 14.66
C GLU A 197 28.82 -0.87 16.10
N VAL A 198 28.83 0.04 17.08
CA VAL A 198 28.55 -0.27 18.49
C VAL A 198 27.13 0.11 18.90
N LYS A 199 26.26 0.36 17.92
CA LYS A 199 24.83 0.62 18.09
C LYS A 199 24.52 1.84 18.98
N ILE A 200 25.30 2.93 18.82
CA ILE A 200 24.92 4.23 19.36
C ILE A 200 23.75 4.77 18.53
N PRO A 201 22.60 5.14 19.14
CA PRO A 201 21.47 5.71 18.41
C PRO A 201 21.88 6.94 17.59
N ALA A 202 21.31 7.10 16.38
CA ALA A 202 21.68 8.15 15.44
C ALA A 202 21.54 9.58 16.04
N GLU A 203 20.54 9.79 16.90
CA GLU A 203 20.33 11.07 17.60
C GLU A 203 21.50 11.37 18.56
N VAL A 204 21.92 10.36 19.31
CA VAL A 204 23.02 10.49 20.28
C VAL A 204 24.34 10.71 19.55
N ALA A 205 24.60 9.91 18.51
CA ALA A 205 25.79 10.03 17.67
C ALA A 205 25.86 11.42 16.99
N GLY A 206 24.75 11.86 16.38
CA GLY A 206 24.66 13.16 15.73
C GLY A 206 24.89 14.33 16.71
N THR A 207 24.30 14.27 17.90
CA THR A 207 24.49 15.28 18.94
C THR A 207 25.93 15.33 19.44
N ALA A 208 26.52 14.17 19.70
CA ALA A 208 27.90 14.07 20.20
C ALA A 208 28.93 14.58 19.17
N ILE A 209 28.80 14.16 17.91
CA ILE A 209 29.69 14.63 16.83
C ILE A 209 29.51 16.13 16.60
N SER A 210 28.29 16.64 16.56
CA SER A 210 28.02 18.09 16.43
C SER A 210 28.60 18.87 17.60
N SER A 211 28.50 18.33 18.83
CA SER A 211 29.12 18.91 20.02
C SER A 211 30.64 18.94 19.87
N MET A 212 31.26 17.85 19.39
CA MET A 212 32.69 17.80 19.10
C MET A 212 33.09 18.89 18.10
N PHE A 213 32.41 19.03 16.98
CA PHE A 213 32.69 20.06 15.98
C PHE A 213 32.59 21.48 16.57
N THR A 214 31.51 21.73 17.31
CA THR A 214 31.29 23.03 17.97
C THR A 214 32.38 23.36 18.99
N LYS A 215 32.72 22.40 19.87
CA LYS A 215 33.73 22.60 20.91
C LYS A 215 35.14 22.77 20.31
N LEU A 216 35.46 22.05 19.24
CA LEU A 216 36.74 22.25 18.55
C LEU A 216 36.82 23.58 17.81
N SER A 217 35.69 24.05 17.23
CA SER A 217 35.64 25.37 16.57
C SER A 217 35.82 26.54 17.54
N THR A 218 35.48 26.35 18.80
CA THR A 218 35.56 27.36 19.88
C THR A 218 36.53 26.96 20.97
N ALA A 219 37.53 26.11 20.66
CA ALA A 219 38.39 25.49 21.65
C ALA A 219 39.17 26.48 22.50
N ASP A 220 39.53 27.64 21.92
CA ASP A 220 40.22 28.73 22.59
C ASP A 220 39.35 29.54 23.61
N THR A 221 38.06 29.29 23.66
CA THR A 221 37.09 30.04 24.51
C THR A 221 36.28 29.15 25.46
N LEU A 222 36.62 27.86 25.57
CA LEU A 222 35.87 26.90 26.39
C LEU A 222 36.05 27.08 27.91
N GLY A 223 37.03 27.88 28.33
CA GLY A 223 37.34 28.18 29.74
C GLY A 223 38.36 27.25 30.37
N ALA A 224 38.72 27.55 31.64
CA ALA A 224 39.88 26.98 32.33
C ALA A 224 39.86 25.43 32.40
N LYS A 225 38.71 24.81 32.66
CA LYS A 225 38.62 23.34 32.74
C LYS A 225 38.97 22.65 31.43
N ALA A 226 38.52 23.19 30.30
CA ALA A 226 38.80 22.65 29.00
C ALA A 226 40.29 22.89 28.63
N GLU A 227 40.85 24.04 28.96
CA GLU A 227 42.26 24.35 28.73
C GLU A 227 43.16 23.42 29.55
N GLU A 228 42.83 23.13 30.82
CA GLU A 228 43.52 22.13 31.65
C GLU A 228 43.46 20.74 31.00
N ALA A 229 42.27 20.34 30.47
CA ALA A 229 42.11 19.09 29.78
C ALA A 229 42.97 19.03 28.49
N PHE A 230 43.00 20.10 27.68
CA PHE A 230 43.94 20.18 26.54
C PHE A 230 45.40 20.09 26.97
N SER A 231 45.76 20.76 28.06
CA SER A 231 47.14 20.72 28.59
C SER A 231 47.54 19.29 29.01
N GLN A 232 46.66 18.50 29.60
CA GLN A 232 46.87 17.08 29.90
C GLN A 232 47.16 16.24 28.65
N LEU A 233 46.66 16.67 27.49
CA LEU A 233 46.92 16.02 26.19
C LEU A 233 48.21 16.55 25.52
N GLY A 234 48.88 17.50 26.13
CA GLY A 234 50.02 18.22 25.51
C GLY A 234 49.55 19.14 24.37
N LEU A 235 48.35 19.67 24.45
CA LEU A 235 47.68 20.55 23.48
C LEU A 235 47.24 21.86 24.16
N SER A 236 46.77 22.82 23.37
CA SER A 236 46.04 23.98 23.87
C SER A 236 44.77 24.19 23.03
N GLY A 237 43.78 24.91 23.60
CA GLY A 237 42.55 25.24 22.88
C GLY A 237 42.87 26.04 21.60
N GLU A 238 43.83 27.00 21.67
CA GLU A 238 44.25 27.77 20.50
C GLU A 238 44.88 26.88 19.41
N PHE A 239 45.74 25.94 19.80
CA PHE A 239 46.29 24.98 18.86
C PHE A 239 45.17 24.15 18.18
N MET A 240 44.24 23.61 18.94
CA MET A 240 43.16 22.78 18.40
C MET A 240 42.27 23.55 17.43
N LYS A 241 41.90 24.80 17.73
CA LYS A 241 41.17 25.66 16.82
C LYS A 241 41.95 25.94 15.54
N LYS A 242 43.24 26.25 15.61
CA LYS A 242 44.08 26.44 14.44
C LYS A 242 44.23 25.16 13.63
N ALA A 243 44.41 24.03 14.28
CA ALA A 243 44.50 22.73 13.63
C ALA A 243 43.21 22.38 12.89
N LEU A 244 42.06 22.62 13.52
CA LEU A 244 40.74 22.40 12.89
C LEU A 244 40.55 23.25 11.62
N ASN A 245 40.91 24.53 11.68
CA ASN A 245 40.80 25.44 10.53
C ASN A 245 41.76 25.07 9.40
N ARG A 246 42.90 24.43 9.70
CA ARG A 246 43.86 23.98 8.71
C ARG A 246 43.46 22.66 8.06
N ASN A 247 43.09 21.69 8.87
CA ASN A 247 42.66 20.35 8.45
C ASN A 247 41.78 19.73 9.55
N SER A 248 40.49 19.75 9.36
CA SER A 248 39.51 19.28 10.33
C SER A 248 39.68 17.80 10.67
N GLN A 249 39.99 16.96 9.66
CA GLN A 249 40.23 15.53 9.86
C GLN A 249 41.47 15.26 10.72
N GLU A 250 42.52 15.97 10.44
CA GLU A 250 43.79 15.84 11.21
C GLU A 250 43.60 16.31 12.66
N ALA A 251 42.87 17.42 12.89
CA ALA A 251 42.56 17.90 14.23
C ALA A 251 41.78 16.88 15.05
N ILE A 252 40.76 16.25 14.43
CA ILE A 252 40.00 15.16 15.06
C ILE A 252 40.87 13.99 15.40
N ASN A 253 41.75 13.58 14.47
CA ASN A 253 42.69 12.47 14.68
C ASN A 253 43.66 12.77 15.82
N ILE A 254 44.25 13.99 15.87
CA ILE A 254 45.14 14.41 16.96
C ILE A 254 44.40 14.29 18.29
N LEU A 255 43.19 14.88 18.41
CA LEU A 255 42.45 14.85 19.66
C LEU A 255 42.14 13.43 20.12
N LEU A 256 41.52 12.60 19.27
CA LEU A 256 41.13 11.22 19.61
C LEU A 256 42.36 10.35 19.96
N SER A 257 43.45 10.46 19.18
CA SER A 257 44.68 9.71 19.45
C SER A 257 45.32 10.11 20.78
N ARG A 258 45.36 11.40 21.12
CA ARG A 258 45.91 11.88 22.39
C ARG A 258 45.07 11.45 23.59
N ILE A 259 43.72 11.55 23.50
CA ILE A 259 42.86 11.03 24.57
C ILE A 259 43.07 9.53 24.75
N LYS A 260 43.21 8.76 23.67
CA LYS A 260 43.44 7.31 23.71
C LYS A 260 44.70 6.90 24.47
N THR A 261 45.72 7.73 24.51
CA THR A 261 46.98 7.43 25.26
C THR A 261 46.82 7.54 26.79
N LEU A 262 45.76 8.15 27.29
CA LEU A 262 45.51 8.29 28.71
C LEU A 262 44.89 6.99 29.29
N ASP A 263 45.00 6.83 30.63
CA ASP A 263 44.24 5.83 31.35
C ASP A 263 42.74 6.15 31.29
N LYS A 264 41.90 5.13 31.56
CA LYS A 264 40.44 5.23 31.39
C LYS A 264 39.76 6.32 32.24
N GLU A 265 40.28 6.54 33.45
CA GLU A 265 39.72 7.56 34.37
C GLU A 265 40.06 8.96 33.83
N SER A 266 41.29 9.19 33.45
CA SER A 266 41.74 10.43 32.81
C SER A 266 41.04 10.69 31.47
N GLN A 267 40.75 9.65 30.67
CA GLN A 267 39.97 9.78 29.44
C GLN A 267 38.59 10.37 29.71
N ILE A 268 37.85 9.82 30.69
CA ILE A 268 36.50 10.32 31.06
C ILE A 268 36.58 11.76 31.55
N GLY A 269 37.55 12.08 32.41
CA GLY A 269 37.79 13.42 32.92
C GLY A 269 38.02 14.45 31.80
N VAL A 270 38.93 14.14 30.85
CA VAL A 270 39.22 14.98 29.71
C VAL A 270 38.02 15.14 28.79
N ILE A 271 37.32 14.04 28.46
CA ILE A 271 36.11 14.09 27.64
C ILE A 271 35.04 14.98 28.29
N THR A 272 34.83 14.82 29.59
CA THR A 272 33.82 15.59 30.35
C THR A 272 34.20 17.07 30.40
N ASN A 273 35.47 17.41 30.63
CA ASN A 273 35.92 18.78 30.72
C ASN A 273 35.86 19.53 29.38
N ILE A 274 36.10 18.85 28.25
CA ILE A 274 36.03 19.43 26.92
C ILE A 274 34.59 19.47 26.39
N PHE A 275 33.86 18.35 26.49
CA PHE A 275 32.55 18.20 25.82
C PHE A 275 31.34 18.40 26.72
N GLY A 276 31.54 18.45 28.05
CA GLY A 276 30.47 18.62 29.03
C GLY A 276 29.97 17.30 29.61
N ASN A 277 28.96 17.40 30.49
CA ASN A 277 28.51 16.30 31.34
C ASN A 277 27.35 15.47 30.73
N ASP A 278 26.99 15.71 29.46
CA ASP A 278 25.94 14.92 28.81
C ASP A 278 26.39 13.46 28.64
N SER A 279 25.63 12.54 29.22
CA SER A 279 25.97 11.12 29.23
C SER A 279 26.03 10.49 27.84
N GLY A 280 25.17 10.95 26.92
CA GLY A 280 25.16 10.52 25.53
C GLY A 280 26.42 10.93 24.79
N THR A 281 26.81 12.21 24.96
CA THR A 281 28.04 12.77 24.39
C THR A 281 29.29 12.07 24.95
N ILE A 282 29.36 11.90 26.28
CA ILE A 282 30.48 11.19 26.94
C ILE A 282 30.60 9.77 26.39
N ARG A 283 29.50 9.04 26.32
CA ARG A 283 29.47 7.67 25.79
C ARG A 283 29.96 7.62 24.33
N ALA A 284 29.45 8.49 23.47
CA ALA A 284 29.84 8.50 22.06
C ALA A 284 31.31 8.88 21.88
N MET A 285 31.80 9.88 22.61
CA MET A 285 33.22 10.31 22.56
C MET A 285 34.14 9.22 23.08
N ALA A 286 33.82 8.59 24.22
CA ALA A 286 34.55 7.45 24.74
C ALA A 286 34.60 6.27 23.74
N THR A 287 33.49 6.06 23.02
CA THR A 287 33.41 5.06 21.94
C THR A 287 34.39 5.41 20.80
N LEU A 288 34.41 6.64 20.32
CA LEU A 288 35.36 7.08 19.28
C LEU A 288 36.81 6.95 19.72
N VAL A 289 37.11 7.30 20.96
CA VAL A 289 38.47 7.16 21.54
C VAL A 289 38.88 5.69 21.63
N ASN A 290 38.03 4.84 22.21
CA ASN A 290 38.32 3.41 22.35
C ASN A 290 38.39 2.70 20.98
N GLY A 291 37.49 3.09 20.06
CA GLY A 291 37.40 2.60 18.68
C GLY A 291 38.33 3.33 17.68
N TYR A 292 39.31 4.12 18.13
CA TYR A 292 40.11 4.96 17.26
C TYR A 292 40.78 4.17 16.12
N ASP A 293 41.34 2.99 16.39
CA ASP A 293 41.99 2.17 15.36
C ASP A 293 40.96 1.73 14.29
N ARG A 294 39.79 1.33 14.73
CA ARG A 294 38.70 0.99 13.82
C ARG A 294 38.23 2.20 13.00
N TYR A 295 38.12 3.36 13.63
CA TYR A 295 37.85 4.61 12.93
C TYR A 295 38.89 4.90 11.83
N GLN A 296 40.19 4.69 12.10
CA GLN A 296 41.25 4.85 11.10
C GLN A 296 41.14 3.85 9.94
N GLU A 297 40.69 2.61 10.21
CA GLU A 297 40.40 1.63 9.17
C GLU A 297 39.23 2.09 8.29
N LEU A 298 38.15 2.55 8.90
CA LEU A 298 36.95 3.06 8.18
C LEU A 298 37.30 4.31 7.36
N LEU A 299 38.16 5.22 7.87
CA LEU A 299 38.67 6.35 7.10
C LEU A 299 39.49 5.90 5.87
N LYS A 300 40.30 4.86 5.98
CA LYS A 300 41.04 4.31 4.83
C LYS A 300 40.06 3.74 3.81
N MET A 301 39.01 3.07 4.25
CA MET A 301 37.98 2.52 3.38
C MET A 301 37.23 3.61 2.59
N THR A 302 36.91 4.74 3.21
CA THR A 302 36.26 5.86 2.51
C THR A 302 37.15 6.55 1.47
N ASN A 303 38.46 6.34 1.54
CA ASN A 303 39.42 6.85 0.58
C ASN A 303 39.90 5.79 -0.43
N SER A 304 39.38 4.54 -0.34
CA SER A 304 39.75 3.46 -1.27
C SER A 304 39.00 3.59 -2.59
N GLU A 305 39.64 3.24 -3.69
CA GLU A 305 39.00 3.10 -5.01
C GLU A 305 37.97 1.95 -5.04
N GLU A 306 38.07 0.97 -4.14
CA GLU A 306 37.19 -0.20 -4.06
C GLU A 306 35.74 0.17 -3.71
N LYS A 307 35.51 1.34 -3.10
CA LYS A 307 34.16 1.84 -2.79
C LYS A 307 33.38 2.17 -4.05
N LYS A 308 34.03 2.53 -5.15
CA LYS A 308 33.35 2.98 -6.38
C LYS A 308 32.38 1.93 -6.92
N GLY A 309 31.15 2.33 -7.13
CA GLY A 309 30.08 1.47 -7.61
C GLY A 309 29.60 0.43 -6.58
N SER A 310 29.95 0.58 -5.29
CA SER A 310 29.50 -0.30 -4.22
C SER A 310 27.98 -0.24 -4.07
N MET A 311 27.41 0.96 -4.08
CA MET A 311 25.95 1.16 -4.03
C MET A 311 25.23 0.57 -5.24
N ASP A 312 25.79 0.74 -6.44
CA ASP A 312 25.19 0.18 -7.66
C ASP A 312 25.20 -1.38 -7.63
N LYS A 313 26.26 -2.00 -7.06
CA LYS A 313 26.31 -3.47 -6.85
C LYS A 313 25.23 -3.93 -5.87
N GLU A 314 25.09 -3.22 -4.74
CA GLU A 314 24.07 -3.56 -3.76
C GLU A 314 22.65 -3.37 -4.35
N LEU A 315 22.43 -2.32 -5.12
CA LEU A 315 21.18 -2.12 -5.86
C LEU A 315 20.85 -3.34 -6.75
N ILE A 316 21.84 -3.84 -7.50
CA ILE A 316 21.66 -5.02 -8.34
C ILE A 316 21.30 -6.23 -7.48
N ASN A 317 22.04 -6.50 -6.40
CA ASN A 317 21.79 -7.60 -5.47
C ASN A 317 20.35 -7.53 -4.91
N LYS A 318 19.92 -6.33 -4.49
CA LYS A 318 18.54 -6.12 -3.97
C LYS A 318 17.47 -6.33 -5.05
N CYS A 319 17.73 -5.90 -6.29
CA CYS A 319 16.80 -6.10 -7.41
C CYS A 319 16.65 -7.58 -7.80
N GLU A 320 17.65 -8.41 -7.59
CA GLU A 320 17.64 -9.86 -7.91
C GLU A 320 16.88 -10.70 -6.88
N THR A 321 16.48 -10.15 -5.74
CA THR A 321 15.66 -10.89 -4.76
C THR A 321 14.28 -11.20 -5.31
N THR A 322 13.73 -12.36 -4.97
CA THR A 322 12.38 -12.77 -5.41
C THR A 322 11.33 -11.72 -5.07
N ALA A 323 11.41 -11.10 -3.89
CA ALA A 323 10.49 -10.03 -3.48
C ALA A 323 10.58 -8.81 -4.41
N SER A 324 11.80 -8.38 -4.75
CA SER A 324 12.02 -7.26 -5.68
C SER A 324 11.57 -7.59 -7.10
N ILE A 325 11.85 -8.80 -7.60
CA ILE A 325 11.39 -9.26 -8.91
C ILE A 325 9.86 -9.21 -8.99
N LEU A 326 9.16 -9.69 -7.95
CA LEU A 326 7.69 -9.63 -7.91
C LEU A 326 7.18 -8.16 -7.84
N LYS A 327 7.88 -7.29 -7.10
CA LYS A 327 7.53 -5.86 -7.04
C LYS A 327 7.76 -5.18 -8.39
N ILE A 328 8.88 -5.45 -9.06
CA ILE A 328 9.18 -4.97 -10.43
C ILE A 328 8.14 -5.48 -11.43
N LEU A 329 7.74 -6.75 -11.34
CA LEU A 329 6.65 -7.29 -12.17
C LEU A 329 5.34 -6.54 -11.90
N GLY A 330 5.00 -6.28 -10.64
CA GLY A 330 3.86 -5.46 -10.26
C GLY A 330 3.94 -4.04 -10.84
N ASN A 331 5.11 -3.42 -10.82
CA ASN A 331 5.36 -2.09 -11.41
C ASN A 331 5.18 -2.10 -12.94
N ASN A 332 5.62 -3.15 -13.62
CA ASN A 332 5.40 -3.31 -15.08
C ASN A 332 3.91 -3.38 -15.40
N ILE A 333 3.13 -4.14 -14.62
CA ILE A 333 1.67 -4.20 -14.74
C ILE A 333 1.05 -2.83 -14.44
N SER A 334 1.53 -2.13 -13.42
CA SER A 334 1.07 -0.77 -13.08
C SER A 334 1.40 0.24 -14.16
N ALA A 335 2.56 0.16 -14.80
CA ALA A 335 2.92 1.03 -15.93
C ALA A 335 1.99 0.82 -17.14
N LEU A 336 1.58 -0.42 -17.41
CA LEU A 336 0.53 -0.72 -18.40
C LEU A 336 -0.83 -0.14 -17.97
N ALA A 337 -1.17 -0.27 -16.70
CA ALA A 337 -2.39 0.28 -16.12
C ALA A 337 -2.44 1.83 -16.22
N ILE A 338 -1.31 2.50 -15.99
CA ILE A 338 -1.17 3.96 -16.14
C ILE A 338 -1.40 4.36 -17.62
N LYS A 339 -0.76 3.69 -18.57
CA LYS A 339 -0.97 3.96 -20.01
C LYS A 339 -2.43 3.75 -20.43
N PHE A 340 -3.07 2.70 -19.91
CA PHE A 340 -4.50 2.46 -20.12
C PHE A 340 -5.36 3.57 -19.47
N SER A 341 -5.01 3.97 -18.26
CA SER A 341 -5.68 5.06 -17.55
C SER A 341 -5.54 6.40 -18.27
N ASP A 342 -4.37 6.72 -18.83
CA ASP A 342 -4.17 7.94 -19.63
C ASP A 342 -5.17 8.05 -20.79
N ALA A 343 -5.50 6.93 -21.42
CA ALA A 343 -6.51 6.88 -22.47
C ALA A 343 -7.95 7.03 -21.94
N LEU A 344 -8.21 6.58 -20.70
CA LEU A 344 -9.54 6.62 -20.09
C LEU A 344 -9.81 7.90 -19.27
N LEU A 345 -8.78 8.51 -18.67
CA LEU A 345 -8.94 9.69 -17.80
C LEU A 345 -9.70 10.86 -18.48
N PRO A 346 -9.49 11.20 -19.76
CA PRO A 346 -10.29 12.21 -20.43
C PRO A 346 -11.78 11.86 -20.46
N VAL A 347 -12.10 10.55 -20.64
CA VAL A 347 -13.48 10.05 -20.63
C VAL A 347 -14.07 10.13 -19.22
N VAL A 348 -13.29 9.74 -18.20
CA VAL A 348 -13.71 9.84 -16.78
C VAL A 348 -13.96 11.30 -16.40
N LYS A 349 -13.07 12.22 -16.77
CA LYS A 349 -13.22 13.67 -16.53
C LYS A 349 -14.47 14.23 -17.24
N LEU A 350 -14.73 13.79 -18.47
CA LEU A 350 -15.90 14.21 -19.25
C LEU A 350 -17.20 13.66 -18.63
N VAL A 351 -17.21 12.41 -18.16
CA VAL A 351 -18.34 11.82 -17.45
C VAL A 351 -18.55 12.54 -16.12
N ALA A 352 -17.50 12.79 -15.35
CA ALA A 352 -17.58 13.50 -14.07
C ALA A 352 -18.13 14.94 -14.27
N SER A 353 -17.68 15.67 -15.27
CA SER A 353 -18.20 17.00 -15.60
C SER A 353 -19.66 16.96 -16.09
N GLY A 354 -20.04 15.91 -16.86
CA GLY A 354 -21.41 15.65 -17.26
C GLY A 354 -22.32 15.34 -16.07
N PHE A 355 -21.83 14.56 -15.10
CA PHE A 355 -22.56 14.31 -13.86
C PHE A 355 -22.73 15.57 -13.02
N SER A 356 -21.72 16.43 -12.92
CA SER A 356 -21.85 17.72 -12.24
C SER A 356 -22.95 18.58 -12.86
N PHE A 357 -22.99 18.66 -14.19
CA PHE A 357 -24.06 19.35 -14.90
C PHE A 357 -25.46 18.75 -14.65
N VAL A 358 -25.56 17.41 -14.60
CA VAL A 358 -26.82 16.72 -14.27
C VAL A 358 -27.20 16.97 -12.79
N ILE A 359 -26.22 16.99 -11.87
CA ILE A 359 -26.44 17.30 -10.47
C ILE A 359 -26.96 18.74 -10.31
N ASP A 360 -26.40 19.71 -11.00
CA ASP A 360 -26.82 21.11 -10.97
C ASP A 360 -28.27 21.27 -11.50
N ILE A 361 -28.62 20.54 -12.56
CA ILE A 361 -30.01 20.50 -13.07
C ILE A 361 -30.92 19.84 -12.04
N VAL A 362 -30.52 18.70 -11.47
CA VAL A 362 -31.29 17.98 -10.45
C VAL A 362 -31.46 18.85 -9.20
N ASP A 363 -30.40 19.51 -8.74
CA ASP A 363 -30.45 20.42 -7.59
C ASP A 363 -31.39 21.61 -7.86
N THR A 364 -31.32 22.20 -9.05
CA THR A 364 -32.26 23.25 -9.49
C THR A 364 -33.71 22.77 -9.55
N LEU A 365 -33.94 21.55 -10.02
CA LEU A 365 -35.27 20.93 -10.06
C LEU A 365 -35.76 20.58 -8.65
N LEU A 366 -34.90 20.02 -7.80
CA LEU A 366 -35.21 19.64 -6.43
C LEU A 366 -35.51 20.86 -5.55
N SER A 367 -34.79 21.97 -5.75
CA SER A 367 -35.04 23.23 -5.03
C SER A 367 -36.36 23.87 -5.41
N LYS A 368 -36.75 23.75 -6.69
CA LYS A 368 -38.05 24.29 -7.18
C LYS A 368 -39.24 23.37 -6.89
N PHE A 369 -39.00 22.07 -6.70
CA PHE A 369 -40.04 21.05 -6.49
C PHE A 369 -39.70 20.13 -5.32
N PRO A 370 -39.93 20.56 -4.05
CA PRO A 370 -39.56 19.79 -2.86
C PRO A 370 -40.18 18.38 -2.78
N VAL A 371 -41.34 18.18 -3.37
CA VAL A 371 -41.99 16.86 -3.44
C VAL A 371 -41.25 15.88 -4.34
N LEU A 372 -40.58 16.38 -5.40
CA LEU A 372 -39.80 15.56 -6.33
C LEU A 372 -38.52 15.03 -5.64
N SER A 373 -37.95 15.81 -4.72
CA SER A 373 -36.75 15.40 -3.96
C SER A 373 -36.98 14.13 -3.15
N THR A 374 -38.13 14.06 -2.49
CA THR A 374 -38.51 12.90 -1.68
C THR A 374 -38.73 11.65 -2.55
N ILE A 375 -39.34 11.82 -3.73
CA ILE A 375 -39.60 10.72 -4.67
C ILE A 375 -38.30 10.18 -5.25
N VAL A 376 -37.40 11.06 -5.69
CA VAL A 376 -36.09 10.66 -6.28
C VAL A 376 -35.19 10.00 -5.24
N ALA A 377 -35.05 10.58 -4.03
CA ALA A 377 -34.28 10.00 -2.95
C ALA A 377 -34.82 8.60 -2.56
N THR A 378 -36.13 8.45 -2.48
CA THR A 378 -36.78 7.18 -2.14
C THR A 378 -36.58 6.14 -3.26
N ALA A 379 -36.78 6.51 -4.52
CA ALA A 379 -36.58 5.63 -5.66
C ALA A 379 -35.12 5.15 -5.77
N THR A 380 -34.15 6.04 -5.57
CA THR A 380 -32.72 5.71 -5.60
C THR A 380 -32.37 4.76 -4.45
N THR A 381 -32.87 5.01 -3.24
CA THR A 381 -32.64 4.15 -2.07
C THR A 381 -33.23 2.76 -2.28
N VAL A 382 -34.46 2.66 -2.81
CA VAL A 382 -35.12 1.39 -3.13
C VAL A 382 -34.35 0.62 -4.20
N PHE A 383 -33.90 1.29 -5.24
CA PHE A 383 -33.12 0.65 -6.33
C PHE A 383 -31.79 0.10 -5.84
N LEU A 384 -31.06 0.86 -5.02
CA LEU A 384 -29.76 0.44 -4.48
C LEU A 384 -29.86 -0.74 -3.49
N LEU A 385 -30.98 -0.84 -2.76
CA LEU A 385 -31.19 -1.89 -1.75
C LEU A 385 -31.94 -3.12 -2.29
N ALA A 386 -32.67 -3.00 -3.40
CA ALA A 386 -33.53 -4.06 -3.92
C ALA A 386 -32.71 -5.29 -4.40
N LYS A 387 -31.66 -5.09 -5.18
CA LYS A 387 -30.90 -6.22 -5.74
C LYS A 387 -30.14 -7.04 -4.68
N PRO A 388 -29.41 -6.43 -3.71
CA PRO A 388 -28.82 -7.17 -2.58
C PRO A 388 -29.86 -7.89 -1.71
N ALA A 389 -31.04 -7.29 -1.48
CA ALA A 389 -32.12 -7.90 -0.70
C ALA A 389 -32.71 -9.13 -1.40
N VAL A 390 -32.92 -9.07 -2.72
CA VAL A 390 -33.38 -10.22 -3.52
C VAL A 390 -32.37 -11.35 -3.52
N LEU A 391 -31.08 -11.05 -3.65
CA LEU A 391 -30.01 -12.05 -3.60
C LEU A 391 -29.89 -12.69 -2.21
N ALA A 392 -29.95 -11.89 -1.14
CA ALA A 392 -29.96 -12.38 0.24
C ALA A 392 -31.18 -13.30 0.52
N TYR A 393 -32.36 -12.95 0.01
CA TYR A 393 -33.58 -13.79 0.08
C TYR A 393 -33.39 -15.11 -0.67
N ALA A 394 -32.80 -15.08 -1.89
CA ALA A 394 -32.56 -16.28 -2.68
C ALA A 394 -31.56 -17.22 -1.97
N ILE A 395 -30.51 -16.67 -1.35
CA ILE A 395 -29.56 -17.42 -0.54
C ILE A 395 -30.26 -18.06 0.67
N ALA A 396 -31.05 -17.30 1.43
CA ALA A 396 -31.80 -17.80 2.57
C ALA A 396 -32.79 -18.90 2.20
N LYS A 397 -33.50 -18.74 1.08
CA LYS A 397 -34.43 -19.75 0.53
C LYS A 397 -33.69 -21.07 0.19
N ASN A 398 -32.50 -21.00 -0.37
CA ASN A 398 -31.70 -22.18 -0.68
C ASN A 398 -31.16 -22.87 0.58
N TYR A 399 -30.84 -22.12 1.65
CA TYR A 399 -30.50 -22.70 2.95
C TYR A 399 -31.68 -23.46 3.57
N LEU A 400 -32.89 -22.89 3.52
CA LEU A 400 -34.10 -23.56 4.02
C LEU A 400 -34.38 -24.86 3.28
N LYS A 401 -34.24 -24.86 1.95
CA LYS A 401 -34.37 -26.09 1.14
C LYS A 401 -33.36 -27.15 1.54
N ASP A 402 -32.08 -26.77 1.71
CA ASP A 402 -31.02 -27.69 2.12
C ASP A 402 -31.28 -28.29 3.52
N CYS A 403 -31.72 -27.47 4.48
CA CYS A 403 -32.14 -27.94 5.81
C CYS A 403 -33.30 -28.95 5.74
N THR A 404 -34.29 -28.71 4.88
CA THR A 404 -35.41 -29.62 4.70
C THR A 404 -34.96 -30.96 4.12
N ILE A 405 -34.05 -30.97 3.15
CA ILE A 405 -33.48 -32.20 2.57
C ILE A 405 -32.63 -32.95 3.59
N LEU A 406 -31.87 -32.21 4.43
CA LEU A 406 -31.10 -32.80 5.53
C LEU A 406 -32.00 -33.52 6.52
N LEU A 407 -33.10 -32.88 6.95
CA LEU A 407 -34.06 -33.46 7.88
C LEU A 407 -34.67 -34.72 7.29
N LYS A 408 -35.13 -34.67 6.03
CA LYS A 408 -35.69 -35.84 5.33
C LYS A 408 -34.65 -36.98 5.24
N SER A 409 -33.41 -36.66 4.96
CA SER A 409 -32.33 -37.67 4.86
C SER A 409 -32.01 -38.29 6.21
N ALA A 410 -32.03 -37.49 7.31
CA ALA A 410 -31.85 -37.99 8.67
C ALA A 410 -32.98 -38.92 9.08
N LEU A 411 -34.25 -38.56 8.79
CA LEU A 411 -35.41 -39.43 9.06
C LEU A 411 -35.34 -40.75 8.28
N ILE A 412 -34.95 -40.70 7.02
CA ILE A 412 -34.79 -41.95 6.21
C ILE A 412 -33.68 -42.84 6.80
N LYS A 413 -32.54 -42.27 7.18
CA LYS A 413 -31.46 -43.01 7.82
C LYS A 413 -31.92 -43.68 9.12
N THR A 414 -32.62 -42.91 9.98
CA THR A 414 -33.18 -43.44 11.24
C THR A 414 -34.16 -44.59 10.96
N ARG A 415 -35.00 -44.49 9.94
CA ARG A 415 -35.91 -45.54 9.52
C ARG A 415 -35.18 -46.79 9.01
N ILE A 416 -34.13 -46.62 8.22
CA ILE A 416 -33.26 -47.75 7.75
C ILE A 416 -32.64 -48.46 8.96
N HIS A 417 -32.11 -47.74 9.92
CA HIS A 417 -31.52 -48.33 11.15
C HIS A 417 -32.57 -49.06 12.01
N LEU A 418 -33.77 -48.49 12.13
CA LEU A 418 -34.87 -49.17 12.85
C LEU A 418 -35.33 -50.43 12.16
N LEU A 419 -35.41 -50.44 10.83
CA LEU A 419 -35.73 -51.64 10.04
C LEU A 419 -34.65 -52.70 10.14
N ALA A 420 -33.36 -52.31 10.08
CA ALA A 420 -32.25 -53.22 10.27
C ALA A 420 -32.26 -53.80 11.70
N PHE A 421 -32.53 -52.99 12.70
CA PHE A 421 -32.70 -53.45 14.11
C PHE A 421 -33.87 -54.43 14.26
N ARG A 422 -35.02 -54.09 13.68
CA ARG A 422 -36.20 -55.01 13.69
C ARG A 422 -35.85 -56.35 13.03
N ASN A 423 -35.16 -56.37 11.92
CA ASN A 423 -34.75 -57.60 11.21
C ASN A 423 -33.72 -58.38 12.01
N SER A 424 -32.77 -57.72 12.68
CA SER A 424 -31.81 -58.42 13.58
C SER A 424 -32.47 -58.98 14.83
N CYS A 425 -33.49 -58.35 15.38
CA CYS A 425 -34.28 -58.85 16.50
C CYS A 425 -35.14 -60.06 16.11
N ILE A 426 -35.58 -60.14 14.88
CA ILE A 426 -36.35 -61.33 14.39
C ILE A 426 -35.41 -62.53 14.14
N LEU A 427 -34.14 -62.30 13.81
CA LEU A 427 -33.17 -63.37 13.59
C LEU A 427 -32.45 -63.84 14.87
N SER A 428 -32.47 -63.05 15.96
CA SER A 428 -31.79 -63.42 17.22
C SER A 428 -32.76 -63.95 18.27
N ASN A 429 -33.19 -65.18 18.06
CA ASN A 429 -33.80 -65.98 19.16
C ASN A 429 -32.76 -66.61 20.07
N ILE A 430 -31.59 -65.96 20.28
CA ILE A 430 -30.50 -66.48 21.11
C ILE A 430 -29.98 -65.36 22.03
N THR A 431 -30.37 -65.49 23.31
CA THR A 431 -29.66 -65.20 24.58
C THR A 431 -28.83 -63.92 24.79
N LEU A 432 -29.26 -63.17 25.80
CA LEU A 432 -28.50 -62.46 26.89
C LEU A 432 -27.32 -61.49 26.58
N LYS A 433 -26.83 -61.39 25.40
CA LYS A 433 -25.85 -60.31 25.06
C LYS A 433 -26.46 -59.06 24.42
N ALA A 434 -27.77 -59.02 24.26
CA ALA A 434 -28.51 -57.94 23.60
C ALA A 434 -28.62 -56.65 24.45
N LYS A 435 -28.48 -56.69 25.78
CA LYS A 435 -28.69 -55.50 26.63
C LYS A 435 -27.65 -54.40 26.37
N THR A 436 -26.37 -54.75 26.23
CA THR A 436 -25.30 -53.75 26.04
C THR A 436 -25.29 -53.14 24.66
N VAL A 437 -25.58 -53.90 23.61
CA VAL A 437 -25.63 -53.41 22.23
C VAL A 437 -26.87 -52.51 22.02
N THR A 438 -28.02 -52.86 22.62
CA THR A 438 -29.26 -52.08 22.55
C THR A 438 -29.10 -50.71 23.21
N THR A 439 -28.42 -50.64 24.39
CA THR A 439 -28.19 -49.40 25.11
C THR A 439 -27.21 -48.50 24.35
N THR A 440 -26.19 -49.05 23.70
CA THR A 440 -25.22 -48.27 22.94
C THR A 440 -25.85 -47.70 21.64
N ILE A 441 -26.65 -48.48 20.93
CA ILE A 441 -27.37 -48.02 19.72
C ILE A 441 -28.41 -46.97 20.10
N TYR A 442 -29.15 -47.14 21.19
CA TYR A 442 -30.16 -46.18 21.67
C TYR A 442 -29.51 -44.87 22.13
N THR A 443 -28.41 -44.93 22.90
CA THR A 443 -27.70 -43.71 23.33
C THR A 443 -27.02 -42.97 22.16
N THR A 444 -26.49 -43.69 21.16
CA THR A 444 -25.88 -43.09 19.96
C THR A 444 -26.94 -42.44 19.09
N SER A 445 -28.11 -43.07 18.94
CA SER A 445 -29.25 -42.51 18.19
C SER A 445 -29.85 -41.29 18.87
N LEU A 446 -29.95 -41.27 20.22
CA LEU A 446 -30.38 -40.11 20.99
C LEU A 446 -29.37 -38.95 20.91
N LYS A 447 -28.07 -39.25 20.97
CA LYS A 447 -27.01 -38.22 20.77
C LYS A 447 -27.05 -37.61 19.36
N ALA A 448 -27.25 -38.43 18.34
CA ALA A 448 -27.44 -37.94 16.97
C ALA A 448 -28.69 -37.09 16.83
N LEU A 449 -29.81 -37.49 17.45
CA LEU A 449 -31.05 -36.72 17.44
C LEU A 449 -30.90 -35.37 18.19
N SER A 450 -30.26 -35.39 19.37
CA SER A 450 -30.00 -34.16 20.15
C SER A 450 -29.06 -33.20 19.43
N PHE A 451 -28.08 -33.68 18.67
CA PHE A 451 -27.19 -32.88 17.84
C PHE A 451 -27.95 -32.23 16.68
N VAL A 452 -28.82 -33.00 15.99
CA VAL A 452 -29.67 -32.48 14.91
C VAL A 452 -30.68 -31.46 15.44
N LEU A 453 -31.32 -31.70 16.59
CA LEU A 453 -32.25 -30.78 17.22
C LEU A 453 -31.54 -29.50 17.75
N GLY A 454 -30.32 -29.63 18.28
CA GLY A 454 -29.48 -28.49 18.66
C GLY A 454 -29.06 -27.63 17.46
N GLY A 455 -28.75 -28.26 16.33
CA GLY A 455 -28.48 -27.57 15.05
C GLY A 455 -29.72 -26.85 14.49
N LEU A 456 -30.87 -27.50 14.51
CA LEU A 456 -32.15 -26.92 14.09
C LEU A 456 -32.52 -25.70 14.96
N ASN A 457 -32.32 -25.76 16.26
CA ASN A 457 -32.62 -24.63 17.16
C ASN A 457 -31.78 -23.39 16.85
N LYS A 458 -30.50 -23.59 16.48
CA LYS A 458 -29.62 -22.48 16.03
C LYS A 458 -30.10 -21.90 14.69
N VAL A 459 -30.53 -22.74 13.76
CA VAL A 459 -31.07 -22.32 12.46
C VAL A 459 -32.41 -21.59 12.63
N PHE A 460 -33.30 -22.10 13.46
CA PHE A 460 -34.58 -21.42 13.76
C PHE A 460 -34.37 -20.07 14.44
N LYS A 461 -33.40 -19.94 15.36
CA LYS A 461 -33.07 -18.66 15.97
C LYS A 461 -32.49 -17.67 14.93
N ALA A 462 -31.62 -18.12 14.05
CA ALA A 462 -31.06 -17.28 12.99
C ALA A 462 -32.15 -16.85 11.98
N VAL A 463 -33.06 -17.75 11.59
CA VAL A 463 -34.17 -17.46 10.72
C VAL A 463 -35.18 -16.51 11.40
N ALA A 464 -35.45 -16.71 12.68
CA ALA A 464 -36.33 -15.83 13.46
C ALA A 464 -35.77 -14.42 13.62
N ILE A 465 -34.44 -14.31 13.80
CA ILE A 465 -33.73 -13.01 13.81
C ILE A 465 -33.80 -12.37 12.42
N GLY A 466 -33.53 -13.13 11.35
CA GLY A 466 -33.63 -12.66 9.97
C GLY A 466 -35.06 -12.15 9.63
N ILE A 467 -36.11 -12.90 10.03
CA ILE A 467 -37.49 -12.50 9.84
C ILE A 467 -37.87 -11.27 10.69
N ARG A 468 -37.35 -11.16 11.93
CA ARG A 468 -37.53 -9.97 12.77
C ARG A 468 -36.83 -8.75 12.18
N VAL A 469 -35.60 -8.88 11.70
CA VAL A 469 -34.87 -7.80 11.03
C VAL A 469 -35.60 -7.40 9.73
N LEU A 470 -36.10 -8.36 8.96
CA LEU A 470 -36.89 -8.10 7.75
C LEU A 470 -38.24 -7.43 8.09
N SER A 471 -38.93 -7.90 9.14
CA SER A 471 -40.21 -7.31 9.56
C SER A 471 -40.02 -5.94 10.20
N MET A 472 -38.97 -5.71 10.99
CA MET A 472 -38.64 -4.37 11.49
C MET A 472 -38.22 -3.43 10.35
N ALA A 473 -37.44 -3.90 9.38
CA ALA A 473 -37.12 -3.14 8.17
C ALA A 473 -38.39 -2.84 7.31
N MET A 474 -39.35 -3.74 7.29
CA MET A 474 -40.64 -3.55 6.60
C MET A 474 -41.64 -2.71 7.39
N MET A 475 -41.63 -2.75 8.73
CA MET A 475 -42.57 -2.00 9.58
C MET A 475 -42.06 -0.59 9.95
N SER A 476 -40.76 -0.38 10.06
CA SER A 476 -40.13 0.93 10.30
C SER A 476 -39.85 1.70 9.02
N ASN A 477 -40.08 1.09 7.86
CA ASN A 477 -39.80 1.72 6.57
C ASN A 477 -41.10 2.39 6.05
N PRO A 478 -41.05 3.68 5.68
CA PRO A 478 -42.17 4.39 5.00
C PRO A 478 -42.63 3.72 3.69
N ILE A 479 -41.93 2.67 3.22
CA ILE A 479 -42.23 1.93 1.98
C ILE A 479 -43.68 1.37 1.98
N GLY A 480 -44.19 0.89 3.11
CA GLY A 480 -45.59 0.44 3.21
C GLY A 480 -46.58 1.60 3.03
N LEU A 481 -46.26 2.79 3.52
CA LEU A 481 -47.00 4.02 3.28
C LEU A 481 -46.80 4.55 1.86
N ILE A 482 -45.61 4.40 1.31
CA ILE A 482 -45.25 4.81 -0.07
C ILE A 482 -45.95 3.90 -1.08
N LEU A 483 -45.96 2.58 -0.89
CA LEU A 483 -46.68 1.65 -1.78
C LEU A 483 -48.18 1.93 -1.81
N ARG A 484 -48.79 2.29 -0.67
CA ARG A 484 -50.17 2.79 -0.64
C ARG A 484 -50.31 4.13 -1.37
N GLY A 485 -49.35 5.04 -1.17
CA GLY A 485 -49.30 6.31 -1.89
C GLY A 485 -49.14 6.11 -3.40
N ILE A 486 -48.25 5.21 -3.83
CA ILE A 486 -48.06 4.84 -5.24
C ILE A 486 -49.32 4.23 -5.85
N ALA A 487 -50.04 3.36 -5.12
CA ALA A 487 -51.30 2.78 -5.58
C ALA A 487 -52.39 3.85 -5.75
N ILE A 488 -52.47 4.83 -4.83
CA ILE A 488 -53.40 5.96 -4.93
C ILE A 488 -53.02 6.87 -6.10
N VAL A 489 -51.71 7.20 -6.25
CA VAL A 489 -51.20 8.01 -7.35
C VAL A 489 -51.38 7.30 -8.69
N ALA A 490 -51.12 5.99 -8.76
CA ALA A 490 -51.37 5.20 -9.96
C ALA A 490 -52.86 5.20 -10.34
N GLY A 491 -53.77 5.07 -9.34
CA GLY A 491 -55.19 5.19 -9.55
C GLY A 491 -55.61 6.57 -10.09
N LEU A 492 -55.06 7.66 -9.55
CA LEU A 492 -55.28 9.02 -10.01
C LEU A 492 -54.70 9.29 -11.42
N ILE A 493 -53.57 8.71 -11.73
CA ILE A 493 -52.92 8.77 -13.07
C ILE A 493 -53.82 8.03 -14.08
N ILE A 494 -54.28 6.84 -13.74
CA ILE A 494 -55.16 6.05 -14.62
C ILE A 494 -56.51 6.77 -14.84
N ALA A 495 -57.10 7.34 -13.80
CA ALA A 495 -58.34 8.09 -13.88
C ALA A 495 -58.24 9.40 -14.68
N ASN A 496 -57.05 9.98 -14.83
CA ASN A 496 -56.82 11.22 -15.56
C ASN A 496 -55.83 11.03 -16.72
N TRP A 497 -55.79 9.86 -17.32
CA TRP A 497 -54.76 9.46 -18.30
C TRP A 497 -54.59 10.43 -19.46
N ASP A 498 -55.65 10.97 -19.99
CA ASP A 498 -55.57 11.92 -21.12
C ASP A 498 -54.93 13.26 -20.75
N LYS A 499 -55.16 13.75 -19.52
CA LYS A 499 -54.45 14.94 -19.01
C LYS A 499 -53.01 14.67 -18.74
N VAL A 500 -52.69 13.51 -18.21
CA VAL A 500 -51.30 13.06 -17.95
C VAL A 500 -50.53 12.89 -19.26
N LYS A 501 -51.16 12.31 -20.28
CA LYS A 501 -50.55 12.14 -21.63
C LYS A 501 -50.26 13.48 -22.29
N SER A 502 -51.18 14.45 -22.19
CA SER A 502 -50.97 15.81 -22.72
C SER A 502 -49.81 16.53 -21.97
N TRP A 503 -49.81 16.41 -20.64
CA TRP A 503 -48.75 16.97 -19.80
C TRP A 503 -47.39 16.31 -20.08
N PHE A 504 -47.36 14.98 -20.23
CA PHE A 504 -46.14 14.23 -20.57
C PHE A 504 -45.58 14.62 -21.93
N LYS A 505 -46.46 14.89 -22.91
CA LYS A 505 -46.03 15.37 -24.23
C LYS A 505 -45.37 16.76 -24.14
N SER A 506 -45.97 17.69 -23.40
CA SER A 506 -45.40 19.02 -23.16
C SER A 506 -44.10 18.95 -22.31
N PHE A 507 -44.02 18.02 -21.38
CA PHE A 507 -42.86 17.77 -20.58
C PHE A 507 -41.70 17.21 -21.42
N ILE A 508 -41.95 16.26 -22.33
CA ILE A 508 -40.95 15.72 -23.23
C ILE A 508 -40.42 16.81 -24.19
N GLU A 509 -41.32 17.66 -24.73
CA GLU A 509 -40.91 18.79 -25.58
C GLU A 509 -40.10 19.82 -24.80
N TRP A 510 -40.43 20.08 -23.54
CA TRP A 510 -39.64 20.95 -22.66
C TRP A 510 -38.25 20.33 -22.30
N LEU A 511 -38.20 18.99 -22.14
CA LEU A 511 -36.97 18.25 -21.81
C LEU A 511 -36.01 18.07 -23.02
N LYS A 512 -36.52 18.24 -24.24
CA LYS A 512 -35.79 18.02 -25.48
C LYS A 512 -34.50 18.83 -25.56
N PRO A 513 -34.46 20.14 -25.22
CA PRO A 513 -33.20 20.91 -25.17
C PRO A 513 -32.19 20.45 -24.12
N VAL A 514 -32.65 19.75 -23.07
CA VAL A 514 -31.81 19.20 -22.01
C VAL A 514 -31.30 17.81 -22.38
N TRP A 515 -32.14 17.01 -23.06
CA TRP A 515 -31.82 15.64 -23.43
C TRP A 515 -30.86 15.53 -24.63
N GLU A 516 -30.98 16.41 -25.62
CA GLU A 516 -30.10 16.38 -26.79
C GLU A 516 -28.62 16.58 -26.45
N PRO A 517 -28.22 17.52 -25.58
CA PRO A 517 -26.83 17.62 -25.12
C PRO A 517 -26.37 16.36 -24.35
N ILE A 518 -27.22 15.79 -23.48
CA ILE A 518 -26.92 14.59 -22.71
C ILE A 518 -26.72 13.39 -23.65
N TYR A 519 -27.61 13.22 -24.63
CA TYR A 519 -27.50 12.16 -25.63
C TYR A 519 -26.21 12.29 -26.44
N ASN A 520 -25.85 13.50 -26.85
CA ASN A 520 -24.63 13.78 -27.61
C ASN A 520 -23.36 13.49 -26.77
N VAL A 521 -23.39 13.82 -25.47
CA VAL A 521 -22.31 13.48 -24.53
C VAL A 521 -22.19 11.97 -24.35
N ILE A 522 -23.30 11.29 -24.12
CA ILE A 522 -23.34 9.82 -23.97
C ILE A 522 -22.82 9.14 -25.25
N LYS A 523 -23.28 9.60 -26.42
CA LYS A 523 -22.83 9.09 -27.71
C LYS A 523 -21.32 9.32 -27.92
N ALA A 524 -20.83 10.52 -27.62
CA ALA A 524 -19.39 10.84 -27.72
C ALA A 524 -18.55 9.99 -26.75
N VAL A 525 -19.08 9.66 -25.56
CA VAL A 525 -18.43 8.75 -24.62
C VAL A 525 -18.37 7.32 -25.20
N PHE A 526 -19.48 6.82 -25.74
CA PHE A 526 -19.52 5.50 -26.38
C PHE A 526 -18.56 5.39 -27.58
N ASP A 527 -18.52 6.42 -28.43
CA ASP A 527 -17.62 6.47 -29.59
C ASP A 527 -16.14 6.49 -29.15
N LYS A 528 -15.80 7.23 -28.09
CA LYS A 528 -14.44 7.22 -27.51
C LYS A 528 -14.10 5.91 -26.80
N CYS A 529 -15.04 5.31 -26.08
CA CYS A 529 -14.85 3.98 -25.48
C CYS A 529 -14.59 2.91 -26.55
N ALA A 530 -15.30 2.95 -27.67
CA ALA A 530 -15.08 2.03 -28.80
C ALA A 530 -13.66 2.19 -29.39
N LEU A 531 -13.18 3.42 -29.52
CA LEU A 531 -11.81 3.72 -29.95
C LEU A 531 -10.76 3.17 -28.97
N VAL A 532 -10.99 3.33 -27.66
CA VAL A 532 -10.11 2.78 -26.61
C VAL A 532 -10.08 1.26 -26.64
N PHE A 533 -11.24 0.61 -26.85
CA PHE A 533 -11.31 -0.85 -27.00
C PHE A 533 -10.53 -1.35 -28.23
N THR A 534 -10.59 -0.60 -29.32
CA THR A 534 -9.82 -0.93 -30.53
C THR A 534 -8.31 -0.81 -30.30
N SER A 535 -7.87 0.29 -29.68
CA SER A 535 -6.46 0.50 -29.29
C SER A 535 -5.97 -0.55 -28.27
N PHE A 536 -6.81 -0.95 -27.33
CA PHE A 536 -6.50 -2.01 -26.35
C PHE A 536 -6.34 -3.37 -27.02
N LYS A 537 -7.20 -3.70 -27.99
CA LYS A 537 -7.06 -4.91 -28.82
C LYS A 537 -5.72 -4.91 -29.56
N ASP A 538 -5.35 -3.77 -30.16
CA ASP A 538 -4.10 -3.63 -30.91
C ASP A 538 -2.87 -3.75 -30.00
N ILE A 539 -2.92 -3.20 -28.78
CA ILE A 539 -1.87 -3.36 -27.76
C ILE A 539 -1.77 -4.81 -27.30
N ILE A 540 -2.89 -5.49 -27.02
CA ILE A 540 -2.88 -6.93 -26.65
C ILE A 540 -2.28 -7.76 -27.80
N MET A 541 -2.66 -7.49 -29.04
CA MET A 541 -2.13 -8.21 -30.20
C MET A 541 -0.64 -7.96 -30.41
N SER A 542 -0.16 -6.74 -30.20
CA SER A 542 1.27 -6.39 -30.31
C SER A 542 2.14 -7.07 -29.24
N VAL A 543 1.58 -7.42 -28.09
CA VAL A 543 2.27 -8.14 -27.00
C VAL A 543 2.09 -9.66 -27.14
N ALA A 544 0.91 -10.11 -27.52
CA ALA A 544 0.58 -11.54 -27.64
C ALA A 544 1.26 -12.20 -28.85
N SER A 545 1.40 -11.47 -29.97
CA SER A 545 2.07 -12.03 -31.18
C SER A 545 3.54 -12.37 -30.94
N PRO A 546 4.39 -11.49 -30.42
CA PRO A 546 5.79 -11.85 -30.12
C PRO A 546 5.92 -12.93 -29.06
N LEU A 547 5.01 -12.96 -28.06
CA LEU A 547 5.00 -14.00 -27.04
C LEU A 547 4.62 -15.36 -27.61
N ALA A 548 3.64 -15.39 -28.49
CA ALA A 548 3.23 -16.61 -29.19
C ALA A 548 4.33 -17.12 -30.14
N GLU A 549 5.02 -16.23 -30.84
CA GLU A 549 6.18 -16.57 -31.69
C GLU A 549 7.34 -17.10 -30.84
N PHE A 550 7.63 -16.46 -29.70
CA PHE A 550 8.65 -16.91 -28.75
C PHE A 550 8.31 -18.29 -28.17
N LEU A 551 7.09 -18.53 -27.71
CA LEU A 551 6.65 -19.84 -27.22
C LEU A 551 6.68 -20.89 -28.31
N ASN A 552 6.36 -20.55 -29.54
CA ASN A 552 6.42 -21.46 -30.68
C ASN A 552 7.87 -21.81 -31.07
N SER A 553 8.80 -20.84 -30.96
CA SER A 553 10.23 -21.08 -31.18
C SER A 553 10.83 -22.00 -30.10
N ILE A 554 10.39 -21.86 -28.83
CA ILE A 554 10.78 -22.80 -27.75
C ILE A 554 10.22 -24.19 -28.03
N TRP A 555 8.96 -24.29 -28.46
CA TRP A 555 8.33 -25.59 -28.77
C TRP A 555 8.98 -26.29 -29.94
N GLN A 556 9.40 -25.59 -30.97
CA GLN A 556 10.13 -26.14 -32.10
C GLN A 556 11.60 -26.45 -31.81
N GLY A 557 12.19 -25.86 -30.74
CA GLY A 557 13.56 -26.16 -30.31
C GLY A 557 13.70 -27.33 -29.32
N VAL A 558 12.58 -27.87 -28.82
CA VAL A 558 12.54 -28.99 -27.85
C VAL A 558 12.10 -30.30 -28.54
N GLY A 559 11.68 -30.29 -29.81
CA GLY A 559 11.46 -31.44 -30.69
C GLY A 559 12.66 -31.64 -31.59
#